data_3da9274e920c0c3547d00dd0ecc431f6
#
_entry.id   3da9274e920c0c3547d00dd0ecc431f6
#
_cell.length_a   1.000
_cell.length_b   1.000
_cell.length_c   1.000
_cell.angle_alpha   90.00
_cell.angle_beta   90.00
_cell.angle_gamma   90.00
#
_symmetry.space_group_name_H-M   'P 1'
#
loop_
_entity.id
_entity.type
_entity.pdbx_description
1 polymer ?
#
loop_
_entity_poly.entity_id
_entity_poly.type
_entity_poly.pdbx_seq_one_letter_code
_entity_poly.pdbx_strand_id
1 'polypeptide(L)'
;YLVDLDKNIQVYTKSGSGPSKNVGTGECVIGIGFLHDGITQIIDNGYDNIELIIPSSGTSCEIGATAIFKGAAHPNAAKLWIEYALSPDCVNLAAQNGSYQFLVIDNATQPEVAAEFGLDPENVMDYDFDDATKNIKTYVEEVMNALAASGANTGDENRFQVK
;
A
#
# COMPACT_ATOMS: atom_id res chain seq x y z
N TYR A 1 21.69 -3.66 2.27
CA TYR A 1 20.82 -2.53 1.94
C TYR A 1 19.81 -2.23 3.08
N LEU A 2 18.90 -3.16 3.45
CA LEU A 2 17.87 -2.91 4.47
C LEU A 2 18.43 -2.57 5.84
N VAL A 3 19.52 -3.20 6.26
CA VAL A 3 20.25 -2.87 7.50
C VAL A 3 20.82 -1.47 7.46
N ASP A 4 21.29 -1.00 6.30
CA ASP A 4 21.82 0.35 6.17
C ASP A 4 20.69 1.39 6.08
N LEU A 5 19.60 1.04 5.43
CA LEU A 5 18.39 1.87 5.37
C LEU A 5 17.79 2.06 6.78
N ASP A 6 17.77 1.01 7.60
CA ASP A 6 17.24 1.03 8.96
C ASP A 6 17.82 2.14 9.84
N LYS A 7 19.09 2.50 9.62
CA LYS A 7 19.75 3.59 10.35
C LYS A 7 19.08 4.95 10.16
N ASN A 8 18.30 5.10 9.08
CA ASN A 8 17.58 6.31 8.73
C ASN A 8 16.05 6.16 8.90
N ILE A 9 15.58 5.00 9.29
CA ILE A 9 14.14 4.75 9.52
C ILE A 9 13.76 5.14 10.96
N GLN A 10 12.84 6.07 11.07
CA GLN A 10 12.28 6.47 12.36
C GLN A 10 11.28 5.43 12.87
N VAL A 11 10.37 4.99 12.01
CA VAL A 11 9.29 4.07 12.37
C VAL A 11 8.87 3.18 11.20
N TYR A 12 8.61 1.92 11.49
CA TYR A 12 7.93 0.98 10.59
C TYR A 12 6.47 0.90 10.99
N THR A 13 5.60 1.54 10.21
CA THR A 13 4.19 1.66 10.55
C THR A 13 3.42 0.36 10.30
N LYS A 14 2.40 0.10 11.10
CA LYS A 14 1.47 -1.02 10.88
C LYS A 14 0.49 -0.74 9.75
N SER A 15 0.06 0.51 9.61
CA SER A 15 -0.89 0.95 8.58
C SER A 15 -0.15 1.31 7.30
N GLY A 16 -0.64 0.87 6.13
CA GLY A 16 -0.10 1.24 4.83
C GLY A 16 -0.12 2.75 4.57
N SER A 17 -1.14 3.46 5.06
CA SER A 17 -1.24 4.92 4.95
C SER A 17 -0.41 5.69 6.00
N GLY A 18 0.17 5.00 6.98
CA GLY A 18 0.95 5.62 8.05
C GLY A 18 2.08 6.51 7.56
N PRO A 19 2.95 6.05 6.64
CA PRO A 19 4.06 6.85 6.16
C PRO A 19 3.62 8.17 5.53
N SER A 20 2.59 8.14 4.67
CA SER A 20 2.06 9.35 4.02
C SER A 20 1.45 10.33 5.02
N LYS A 21 0.75 9.83 6.04
CA LYS A 21 0.19 10.65 7.14
C LYS A 21 1.30 11.33 7.94
N ASN A 22 2.34 10.60 8.30
CA ASN A 22 3.45 11.13 9.09
C ASN A 22 4.22 12.22 8.33
N VAL A 23 4.35 12.12 7.00
CA VAL A 23 4.92 13.20 6.18
C VAL A 23 3.97 14.39 6.14
N GLY A 24 2.68 14.17 5.92
CA GLY A 24 1.68 15.24 5.90
C GLY A 24 1.64 16.05 7.19
N THR A 25 1.72 15.38 8.34
CA THR A 25 1.76 16.04 9.66
C THR A 25 3.14 16.62 10.03
N GLY A 26 4.18 16.35 9.26
CA GLY A 26 5.54 16.79 9.53
C GLY A 26 6.28 15.97 10.59
N GLU A 27 5.76 14.79 10.96
CA GLU A 27 6.42 13.87 11.89
C GLU A 27 7.65 13.21 11.28
N CYS A 28 7.69 13.04 9.95
CA CYS A 28 8.89 12.62 9.22
C CYS A 28 9.02 13.38 7.89
N VAL A 29 10.25 13.37 7.36
CA VAL A 29 10.58 14.10 6.12
C VAL A 29 10.27 13.28 4.88
N ILE A 30 10.46 11.96 4.96
CA ILE A 30 10.26 11.02 3.86
C ILE A 30 9.39 9.87 4.34
N GLY A 31 8.35 9.54 3.57
CA GLY A 31 7.52 8.37 3.76
C GLY A 31 7.67 7.41 2.59
N ILE A 32 7.84 6.12 2.88
CA ILE A 32 7.80 5.06 1.87
C ILE A 32 6.49 4.31 2.07
N GLY A 33 5.59 4.42 1.11
CA GLY A 33 4.24 3.87 1.22
C GLY A 33 3.54 3.82 -0.13
N PHE A 34 2.24 3.59 -0.11
CA PHE A 34 1.43 3.55 -1.32
C PHE A 34 1.26 4.95 -1.93
N LEU A 35 1.41 5.05 -3.24
CA LEU A 35 1.30 6.31 -3.97
C LEU A 35 -0.09 6.95 -3.82
N HIS A 36 -1.15 6.15 -3.91
CA HIS A 36 -2.53 6.63 -3.73
C HIS A 36 -2.80 7.22 -2.33
N ASP A 37 -2.14 6.71 -1.30
CA ASP A 37 -2.22 7.28 0.06
C ASP A 37 -1.55 8.66 0.13
N GLY A 38 -0.49 8.88 -0.66
CA GLY A 38 0.13 10.20 -0.82
C GLY A 38 -0.82 11.19 -1.49
N ILE A 39 -1.51 10.77 -2.55
CA ILE A 39 -2.54 11.59 -3.22
C ILE A 39 -3.62 12.01 -2.23
N THR A 40 -4.12 11.08 -1.42
CA THR A 40 -5.13 11.37 -0.38
C THR A 40 -4.65 12.45 0.59
N GLN A 41 -3.37 12.45 0.97
CA GLN A 41 -2.85 13.50 1.87
C GLN A 41 -2.85 14.88 1.20
N ILE A 42 -2.53 14.94 -0.09
CA ILE A 42 -2.49 16.20 -0.84
C ILE A 42 -3.90 16.71 -1.13
N ILE A 43 -4.75 15.86 -1.67
CA ILE A 43 -6.08 16.28 -2.18
C ILE A 43 -7.09 16.42 -1.04
N ASP A 44 -7.27 15.38 -0.22
CA ASP A 44 -8.35 15.35 0.77
C ASP A 44 -7.96 16.07 2.07
N ASN A 45 -6.69 15.96 2.48
CA ASN A 45 -6.21 16.60 3.70
C ASN A 45 -5.57 17.98 3.46
N GLY A 46 -5.38 18.37 2.19
CA GLY A 46 -4.93 19.70 1.81
C GLY A 46 -3.48 20.03 2.18
N TYR A 47 -2.61 19.01 2.32
CA TYR A 47 -1.19 19.23 2.54
C TYR A 47 -0.51 19.67 1.24
N ASP A 48 -0.11 20.94 1.15
CA ASP A 48 0.56 21.57 0.01
C ASP A 48 2.09 21.57 0.12
N ASN A 49 2.62 21.11 1.25
CA ASN A 49 4.04 21.09 1.58
C ASN A 49 4.71 19.73 1.32
N ILE A 50 4.01 18.80 0.68
CA ILE A 50 4.52 17.46 0.35
C ILE A 50 4.50 17.22 -1.15
N GLU A 51 5.42 16.38 -1.60
CA GLU A 51 5.56 15.97 -2.99
C GLU A 51 5.48 14.45 -3.10
N LEU A 52 4.79 13.96 -4.12
CA LEU A 52 4.73 12.55 -4.44
C LEU A 52 5.85 12.19 -5.42
N ILE A 53 6.77 11.35 -4.99
CA ILE A 53 7.91 10.92 -5.80
C ILE A 53 7.66 9.52 -6.34
N ILE A 54 7.63 9.40 -7.66
CA ILE A 54 7.49 8.12 -8.36
C ILE A 54 8.89 7.69 -8.83
N PRO A 55 9.40 6.53 -8.37
CA PRO A 55 10.71 6.06 -8.80
C PRO A 55 10.76 5.79 -10.31
N SER A 56 11.78 6.30 -10.99
CA SER A 56 12.00 6.04 -12.43
C SER A 56 12.30 4.57 -12.75
N SER A 57 12.71 3.81 -11.75
CA SER A 57 12.93 2.35 -11.84
C SER A 57 11.65 1.52 -11.79
N GLY A 58 10.50 2.17 -11.69
CA GLY A 58 9.22 1.53 -11.43
C GLY A 58 8.95 1.33 -9.94
N THR A 59 7.75 0.92 -9.64
CA THR A 59 7.28 0.62 -8.28
C THR A 59 6.68 -0.79 -8.22
N SER A 60 6.55 -1.37 -7.04
CA SER A 60 5.79 -2.60 -6.88
C SER A 60 4.28 -2.31 -6.96
N CYS A 61 3.51 -3.34 -7.24
CA CYS A 61 2.05 -3.28 -7.20
C CYS A 61 1.50 -4.42 -6.34
N GLU A 62 0.31 -4.21 -5.81
CA GLU A 62 -0.52 -5.28 -5.26
C GLU A 62 -1.94 -5.15 -5.79
N ILE A 63 -2.63 -6.27 -5.91
CA ILE A 63 -4.03 -6.32 -6.32
C ILE A 63 -4.85 -6.75 -5.12
N GLY A 64 -5.74 -5.87 -4.66
CA GLY A 64 -6.67 -6.17 -3.58
C GLY A 64 -7.61 -7.29 -3.98
N ALA A 65 -7.81 -8.25 -3.10
CA ALA A 65 -8.62 -9.42 -3.37
C ALA A 65 -9.81 -9.52 -2.40
N THR A 66 -10.91 -10.09 -2.89
CA THR A 66 -12.06 -10.46 -2.08
C THR A 66 -12.35 -11.94 -2.21
N ALA A 67 -12.85 -12.58 -1.14
CA ALA A 67 -13.12 -14.00 -1.14
C ALA A 67 -14.32 -14.36 -0.24
N ILE A 68 -14.90 -15.52 -0.51
CA ILE A 68 -15.95 -16.10 0.35
C ILE A 68 -15.30 -17.14 1.25
N PHE A 69 -15.51 -17.02 2.56
CA PHE A 69 -15.04 -18.02 3.51
C PHE A 69 -15.70 -19.38 3.26
N LYS A 70 -14.90 -20.45 3.33
CA LYS A 70 -15.42 -21.81 3.33
C LYS A 70 -16.37 -21.99 4.53
N GLY A 71 -17.60 -22.40 4.27
CA GLY A 71 -18.63 -22.54 5.31
C GLY A 71 -19.31 -21.21 5.72
N ALA A 72 -19.25 -20.19 4.87
CA ALA A 72 -20.00 -18.95 5.09
C ALA A 72 -21.48 -19.24 5.36
N ALA A 73 -22.06 -18.58 6.38
CA ALA A 73 -23.45 -18.81 6.78
C ALA A 73 -24.46 -18.44 5.67
N HIS A 74 -24.13 -17.48 4.83
CA HIS A 74 -25.00 -16.97 3.76
C HIS A 74 -24.23 -16.91 2.42
N PRO A 75 -23.86 -18.06 1.82
CA PRO A 75 -22.97 -18.07 0.65
C PRO A 75 -23.57 -17.41 -0.60
N ASN A 76 -24.90 -17.47 -0.78
CA ASN A 76 -25.54 -16.83 -1.93
C ASN A 76 -25.58 -15.29 -1.78
N ALA A 77 -25.80 -14.78 -0.57
CA ALA A 77 -25.70 -13.35 -0.31
C ALA A 77 -24.26 -12.85 -0.48
N ALA A 78 -23.26 -13.63 -0.05
CA ALA A 78 -21.87 -13.31 -0.25
C ALA A 78 -21.47 -13.27 -1.73
N LYS A 79 -21.98 -14.19 -2.56
CA LYS A 79 -21.79 -14.16 -4.01
C LYS A 79 -22.37 -12.92 -4.64
N LEU A 80 -23.63 -12.59 -4.31
CA LEU A 80 -24.31 -11.40 -4.82
C LEU A 80 -23.55 -10.12 -4.42
N TRP A 81 -23.03 -10.08 -3.17
CA TRP A 81 -22.21 -8.96 -2.72
C TRP A 81 -20.92 -8.83 -3.54
N ILE A 82 -20.21 -9.94 -3.81
CA ILE A 82 -18.98 -9.91 -4.61
C ILE A 82 -19.27 -9.49 -6.05
N GLU A 83 -20.36 -9.99 -6.66
CA GLU A 83 -20.77 -9.56 -8.00
C GLU A 83 -20.99 -8.05 -8.06
N TYR A 84 -21.67 -7.47 -7.06
CA TYR A 84 -21.84 -6.03 -6.97
C TYR A 84 -20.52 -5.32 -6.71
N ALA A 85 -19.74 -5.77 -5.73
CA ALA A 85 -18.47 -5.13 -5.34
C ALA A 85 -17.43 -5.10 -6.47
N LEU A 86 -17.50 -6.05 -7.39
CA LEU A 86 -16.63 -6.12 -8.57
C LEU A 86 -17.28 -5.48 -9.82
N SER A 87 -18.45 -4.88 -9.70
CA SER A 87 -19.07 -4.17 -10.83
C SER A 87 -18.45 -2.77 -11.02
N PRO A 88 -18.44 -2.24 -12.26
CA PRO A 88 -18.03 -0.86 -12.51
C PRO A 88 -18.81 0.15 -11.67
N ASP A 89 -20.10 -0.06 -11.44
CA ASP A 89 -20.95 0.80 -10.62
C ASP A 89 -20.43 0.95 -9.19
N CYS A 90 -19.89 -0.13 -8.60
CA CYS A 90 -19.34 -0.10 -7.25
C CYS A 90 -17.91 0.43 -7.23
N VAL A 91 -17.01 -0.09 -8.08
CA VAL A 91 -15.59 0.27 -8.01
C VAL A 91 -15.36 1.74 -8.40
N ASN A 92 -16.17 2.30 -9.30
CA ASN A 92 -16.09 3.72 -9.67
C ASN A 92 -16.44 4.68 -8.52
N LEU A 93 -17.07 4.19 -7.44
CA LEU A 93 -17.32 5.00 -6.24
C LEU A 93 -16.03 5.24 -5.42
N ALA A 94 -14.99 4.46 -5.63
CA ALA A 94 -13.77 4.51 -4.83
C ALA A 94 -13.11 5.90 -4.85
N ALA A 95 -12.89 6.47 -6.04
CA ALA A 95 -12.28 7.79 -6.19
C ALA A 95 -13.15 8.92 -5.60
N GLN A 96 -14.48 8.79 -5.68
CA GLN A 96 -15.42 9.74 -5.08
C GLN A 96 -15.40 9.74 -3.55
N ASN A 97 -14.80 8.69 -2.96
CA ASN A 97 -14.67 8.49 -1.53
C ASN A 97 -13.21 8.50 -1.06
N GLY A 98 -12.31 9.16 -1.79
CA GLY A 98 -10.92 9.38 -1.39
C GLY A 98 -10.00 8.16 -1.59
N SER A 99 -10.40 7.17 -2.39
CA SER A 99 -9.56 6.03 -2.75
C SER A 99 -9.10 6.17 -4.20
N TYR A 100 -7.85 6.53 -4.40
CA TYR A 100 -7.27 6.86 -5.71
C TYR A 100 -6.43 5.72 -6.30
N GLN A 101 -6.77 4.48 -5.95
CA GLN A 101 -6.15 3.27 -6.49
C GLN A 101 -6.59 3.04 -7.93
N PHE A 102 -5.69 2.49 -8.75
CA PHE A 102 -6.08 1.98 -10.07
C PHE A 102 -7.04 0.81 -9.94
N LEU A 103 -8.03 0.79 -10.83
CA LEU A 103 -9.08 -0.24 -10.87
C LEU A 103 -8.70 -1.31 -11.89
N VAL A 104 -8.80 -2.59 -11.49
CA VAL A 104 -8.45 -3.75 -12.31
C VAL A 104 -9.67 -4.43 -12.97
N ILE A 105 -10.83 -3.81 -12.84
CA ILE A 105 -12.08 -4.30 -13.44
C ILE A 105 -12.23 -3.72 -14.85
N ASP A 106 -12.56 -4.57 -15.81
CA ASP A 106 -12.87 -4.15 -17.17
C ASP A 106 -14.01 -3.12 -17.18
N ASN A 107 -13.87 -2.10 -18.00
CA ASN A 107 -14.82 -0.99 -18.13
C ASN A 107 -14.99 -0.10 -16.88
N ALA A 108 -14.11 -0.21 -15.88
CA ALA A 108 -14.03 0.75 -14.78
C ALA A 108 -13.41 2.07 -15.26
N THR A 109 -13.87 3.18 -14.67
CA THR A 109 -13.28 4.50 -14.93
C THR A 109 -12.11 4.74 -14.00
N GLN A 110 -10.91 4.87 -14.54
CA GLN A 110 -9.71 5.13 -13.74
C GLN A 110 -9.78 6.50 -13.05
N PRO A 111 -9.20 6.65 -11.85
CA PRO A 111 -9.15 7.94 -11.16
C PRO A 111 -8.35 8.96 -11.98
N GLU A 112 -8.99 10.01 -12.47
CA GLU A 112 -8.31 11.07 -13.26
C GLU A 112 -7.16 11.71 -12.47
N VAL A 113 -7.36 11.93 -11.16
CA VAL A 113 -6.36 12.51 -10.27
C VAL A 113 -5.07 11.67 -10.22
N ALA A 114 -5.14 10.36 -10.36
CA ALA A 114 -3.94 9.52 -10.38
C ALA A 114 -3.03 9.87 -11.58
N ALA A 115 -3.63 10.13 -12.76
CA ALA A 115 -2.88 10.57 -13.94
C ALA A 115 -2.31 11.98 -13.79
N GLU A 116 -3.01 12.89 -13.10
CA GLU A 116 -2.52 14.24 -12.79
C GLU A 116 -1.24 14.21 -11.95
N PHE A 117 -1.10 13.23 -11.06
CA PHE A 117 0.11 12.98 -10.28
C PHE A 117 1.16 12.14 -11.04
N GLY A 118 0.91 11.81 -12.31
CA GLY A 118 1.85 11.05 -13.13
C GLY A 118 1.94 9.56 -12.78
N LEU A 119 0.96 9.02 -12.08
CA LEU A 119 0.89 7.58 -11.83
C LEU A 119 0.57 6.86 -13.12
N ASP A 120 1.34 5.80 -13.40
CA ASP A 120 1.19 4.94 -14.57
C ASP A 120 1.08 3.48 -14.08
N PRO A 121 -0.04 2.80 -14.31
CA PRO A 121 -0.21 1.40 -13.90
C PRO A 121 0.73 0.44 -14.64
N GLU A 122 1.34 0.88 -15.75
CA GLU A 122 2.32 0.08 -16.49
C GLU A 122 3.76 0.28 -15.99
N ASN A 123 4.02 1.34 -15.20
CA ASN A 123 5.33 1.61 -14.61
C ASN A 123 5.56 0.79 -13.33
N VAL A 124 5.39 -0.51 -13.45
CA VAL A 124 5.60 -1.46 -12.35
C VAL A 124 6.80 -2.34 -12.65
N MET A 125 7.54 -2.68 -11.58
CA MET A 125 8.65 -3.61 -11.71
C MET A 125 8.12 -5.04 -11.89
N ASP A 126 8.89 -5.87 -12.58
CA ASP A 126 8.62 -7.30 -12.66
C ASP A 126 8.72 -7.90 -11.24
N TYR A 127 7.63 -8.46 -10.77
CA TYR A 127 7.51 -8.97 -9.40
C TYR A 127 6.99 -10.40 -9.40
N ASP A 128 7.80 -11.31 -8.87
CA ASP A 128 7.45 -12.72 -8.76
C ASP A 128 6.53 -12.96 -7.55
N PHE A 129 5.21 -12.91 -7.80
CA PHE A 129 4.19 -13.15 -6.80
C PHE A 129 4.21 -14.58 -6.25
N ASP A 130 4.61 -15.58 -7.05
CA ASP A 130 4.67 -16.97 -6.63
C ASP A 130 5.83 -17.18 -5.65
N ASP A 131 7.00 -16.61 -5.96
CA ASP A 131 8.16 -16.61 -5.05
C ASP A 131 7.84 -15.86 -3.76
N ALA A 132 7.29 -14.66 -3.86
CA ALA A 132 6.92 -13.86 -2.70
C ALA A 132 5.92 -14.59 -1.80
N THR A 133 4.87 -15.18 -2.37
CA THR A 133 3.86 -15.94 -1.61
C THR A 133 4.47 -17.12 -0.88
N LYS A 134 5.40 -17.82 -1.52
CA LYS A 134 6.06 -19.01 -0.96
C LYS A 134 7.06 -18.64 0.15
N ASN A 135 7.80 -17.55 -0.02
CA ASN A 135 8.98 -17.26 0.78
C ASN A 135 8.83 -16.06 1.73
N ILE A 136 7.68 -15.33 1.73
CA ILE A 136 7.47 -14.11 2.52
C ILE A 136 7.89 -14.25 3.99
N LYS A 137 7.56 -15.39 4.62
CA LYS A 137 7.91 -15.62 6.03
C LYS A 137 9.42 -15.69 6.22
N THR A 138 10.11 -16.43 5.34
CA THR A 138 11.57 -16.55 5.37
C THR A 138 12.22 -15.18 5.18
N TYR A 139 11.77 -14.39 4.20
CA TYR A 139 12.30 -13.07 3.94
C TYR A 139 12.12 -12.11 5.12
N VAL A 140 10.94 -12.12 5.74
CA VAL A 140 10.69 -11.31 6.93
C VAL A 140 11.59 -11.73 8.09
N GLU A 141 11.73 -13.04 8.35
CA GLU A 141 12.60 -13.57 9.41
C GLU A 141 14.08 -13.21 9.16
N GLU A 142 14.57 -13.34 7.94
CA GLU A 142 15.94 -12.98 7.58
C GLU A 142 16.21 -11.48 7.79
N VAL A 143 15.29 -10.61 7.38
CA VAL A 143 15.41 -9.17 7.58
C VAL A 143 15.40 -8.83 9.06
N MET A 144 14.45 -9.35 9.84
CA MET A 144 14.36 -9.08 11.28
C MET A 144 15.59 -9.57 12.04
N ASN A 145 16.12 -10.74 11.68
CA ASN A 145 17.36 -11.27 12.26
C ASN A 145 18.57 -10.41 11.91
N ALA A 146 18.67 -9.93 10.66
CA ALA A 146 19.76 -9.06 10.24
C ALA A 146 19.71 -7.70 10.94
N LEU A 147 18.51 -7.12 11.13
CA LEU A 147 18.32 -5.89 11.89
C LEU A 147 18.71 -6.08 13.37
N ALA A 148 18.26 -7.14 14.00
CA ALA A 148 18.64 -7.46 15.39
C ALA A 148 20.15 -7.66 15.54
N ALA A 149 20.78 -8.37 14.61
CA ALA A 149 22.22 -8.59 14.60
C ALA A 149 23.03 -7.29 14.39
N SER A 150 22.46 -6.29 13.73
CA SER A 150 23.05 -4.97 13.55
C SER A 150 22.87 -4.04 14.76
N GLY A 151 22.19 -4.51 15.80
CA GLY A 151 21.94 -3.77 17.04
C GLY A 151 20.62 -3.01 17.10
N ALA A 152 19.73 -3.20 16.11
CA ALA A 152 18.39 -2.62 16.16
C ALA A 152 17.56 -3.30 17.27
N ASN A 153 16.86 -2.49 18.08
CA ASN A 153 15.91 -3.01 19.07
C ASN A 153 14.59 -3.37 18.36
N THR A 154 14.56 -4.54 17.72
CA THR A 154 13.37 -5.03 17.00
C THR A 154 12.18 -5.35 17.93
N GLY A 155 12.37 -5.28 19.26
CA GLY A 155 11.34 -5.40 20.27
C GLY A 155 10.60 -4.08 20.59
N ASP A 156 11.11 -2.95 20.14
CA ASP A 156 10.49 -1.64 20.37
C ASP A 156 9.22 -1.48 19.51
N GLU A 157 8.05 -1.63 20.15
CA GLU A 157 6.74 -1.55 19.49
C GLU A 157 6.38 -0.12 19.02
N ASN A 158 7.04 0.92 19.55
CA ASN A 158 6.85 2.28 19.06
C ASN A 158 7.54 2.47 17.72
N ARG A 159 8.67 1.80 17.51
CA ARG A 159 9.41 1.86 16.26
C ARG A 159 8.99 0.77 15.25
N PHE A 160 8.75 -0.45 15.72
CA PHE A 160 8.34 -1.60 14.91
C PHE A 160 6.86 -1.93 15.14
N GLN A 161 5.97 -1.10 14.59
CA GLN A 161 4.52 -1.26 14.73
C GLN A 161 3.95 -2.42 13.91
N VAL A 162 4.78 -3.09 13.13
CA VAL A 162 4.42 -4.17 12.19
C VAL A 162 4.18 -5.55 12.82
N LYS A 163 4.18 -5.64 14.13
CA LYS A 163 3.92 -6.90 14.86
C LYS A 163 2.44 -7.17 15.07
#